data_bf20f0586944a73a92c0cc1b8480d3e1
#
_entry.id   bf20f0586944a73a92c0cc1b8480d3e1
#
_cell.length_a   1.000
_cell.length_b   1.000
_cell.length_c   1.000
_cell.angle_alpha   90.00
_cell.angle_beta   90.00
_cell.angle_gamma   90.00
#
_symmetry.space_group_name_H-M   'P 1'
#
loop_
_entity.id
_entity.type
_entity.pdbx_description
1 polymer ?
#
loop_
_entity_poly.entity_id
_entity_poly.type
_entity_poly.pdbx_seq_one_letter_code
_entity_poly.pdbx_strand_id
1 'polypeptide(L)'
;AQFGMYADSAKSNYIFASSDRFDEMYDRLRAVRSRRFKYIRNYNVEISNALAVNYREQMPMMQNMMALEASGKLDSIPSLWFRTPKPEEELYDLQNDPFELVNLSGQIKFQDTLVSLRRTLDSWIEETNDKGRVPEKELISNWLPNGKPPKLKPLQMEERDNRINLISGRYDATIIWKEPGDKTWHIYSKPLDNELSFAAKAVRIGYEDSDELLYGME
;
A
#
# COMPACT_ATOMS: atom_id res chain seq x y z
N ALA A 1 -2.79 -0.15 12.80
CA ALA A 1 -3.70 -0.76 13.76
C ALA A 1 -4.28 -2.02 13.14
N GLN A 2 -4.20 -3.15 13.83
CA GLN A 2 -4.85 -4.39 13.41
C GLN A 2 -6.26 -4.40 13.96
N PHE A 3 -7.24 -4.52 13.06
CA PHE A 3 -8.65 -4.65 13.41
C PHE A 3 -9.15 -6.03 13.00
N GLY A 4 -10.12 -6.60 13.73
CA GLY A 4 -10.74 -7.87 13.41
C GLY A 4 -10.35 -9.01 14.36
N MET A 5 -10.75 -10.24 14.00
CA MET A 5 -10.63 -11.44 14.86
C MET A 5 -9.19 -11.82 15.23
N TYR A 6 -8.19 -11.26 14.56
CA TYR A 6 -6.76 -11.52 14.82
C TYR A 6 -6.07 -10.37 15.55
N ALA A 7 -6.80 -9.34 16.02
CA ALA A 7 -6.22 -8.16 16.67
C ALA A 7 -5.41 -8.50 17.92
N ASP A 8 -5.76 -9.56 18.65
CA ASP A 8 -5.11 -10.00 19.88
C ASP A 8 -4.00 -11.04 19.66
N SER A 9 -3.91 -11.65 18.49
CA SER A 9 -3.04 -12.82 18.24
C SER A 9 -1.63 -12.48 17.78
N ALA A 10 -1.37 -11.25 17.33
CA ALA A 10 -0.05 -10.85 16.81
C ALA A 10 0.38 -9.49 17.35
N LYS A 11 0.98 -9.47 18.53
CA LYS A 11 1.74 -8.29 19.00
C LYS A 11 3.06 -8.23 18.23
N SER A 12 3.07 -7.56 17.09
CA SER A 12 4.32 -7.26 16.39
C SER A 12 5.15 -6.26 17.23
N ASN A 13 6.43 -6.53 17.40
CA ASN A 13 7.37 -5.60 18.01
C ASN A 13 7.71 -4.42 17.07
N TYR A 14 7.31 -4.50 15.81
CA TYR A 14 7.61 -3.55 14.75
C TYR A 14 6.36 -3.12 14.00
N ILE A 15 6.38 -1.86 13.55
CA ILE A 15 5.44 -1.28 12.61
C ILE A 15 6.22 -0.89 11.36
N PHE A 16 5.68 -1.21 10.20
CA PHE A 16 6.29 -0.88 8.92
C PHE A 16 5.47 0.17 8.18
N ALA A 17 6.14 1.00 7.40
CA ALA A 17 5.53 2.00 6.55
C ALA A 17 6.22 2.06 5.19
N SER A 18 5.44 2.34 4.17
CA SER A 18 5.90 2.53 2.80
C SER A 18 5.28 3.76 2.18
N SER A 19 6.05 4.47 1.37
CA SER A 19 5.59 5.52 0.49
C SER A 19 6.34 5.39 -0.82
N ASP A 20 5.64 5.51 -1.95
CA ASP A 20 6.22 5.52 -3.29
C ASP A 20 5.84 6.78 -4.06
N ARG A 21 4.71 7.41 -3.69
CA ARG A 21 4.20 8.57 -4.38
C ARG A 21 3.42 9.48 -3.42
N PHE A 22 3.54 10.77 -3.64
CA PHE A 22 2.67 11.78 -3.05
C PHE A 22 2.13 12.65 -4.19
N ASP A 23 0.87 12.47 -4.54
CA ASP A 23 0.24 13.05 -5.74
C ASP A 23 1.05 12.79 -7.01
N GLU A 24 1.42 13.84 -7.76
CA GLU A 24 2.21 13.74 -8.98
C GLU A 24 3.68 13.38 -8.74
N MET A 25 4.18 13.51 -7.52
CA MET A 25 5.60 13.32 -7.21
C MET A 25 5.89 11.90 -6.73
N TYR A 26 6.86 11.25 -7.40
CA TYR A 26 7.37 9.94 -7.00
C TYR A 26 8.54 10.12 -6.03
N ASP A 27 8.39 9.57 -4.82
CA ASP A 27 9.46 9.54 -3.81
C ASP A 27 9.36 8.27 -2.97
N ARG A 28 10.22 7.32 -3.27
CA ARG A 28 10.22 6.03 -2.60
C ARG A 28 10.96 6.09 -1.28
N LEU A 29 10.27 5.69 -0.22
CA LEU A 29 10.85 5.45 1.09
C LEU A 29 10.22 4.23 1.78
N ARG A 30 10.95 3.62 2.70
CA ARG A 30 10.48 2.53 3.56
C ARG A 30 10.94 2.80 4.98
N ALA A 31 10.09 2.46 5.94
CA ALA A 31 10.41 2.65 7.34
C ALA A 31 10.01 1.46 8.19
N VAL A 32 10.78 1.25 9.25
CA VAL A 32 10.44 0.33 10.35
C VAL A 32 10.57 1.07 11.68
N ARG A 33 9.58 0.87 12.54
CA ARG A 33 9.53 1.46 13.88
C ARG A 33 9.40 0.38 14.94
N SER A 34 10.29 0.38 15.92
CA SER A 34 10.15 -0.31 17.20
C SER A 34 9.45 0.60 18.22
N ARG A 35 9.38 0.18 19.48
CA ARG A 35 8.84 1.05 20.55
C ARG A 35 9.66 2.32 20.76
N ARG A 36 10.99 2.24 20.56
CA ARG A 36 11.93 3.33 20.85
C ARG A 36 12.52 3.95 19.60
N PHE A 37 12.91 3.15 18.62
CA PHE A 37 13.66 3.62 17.45
C PHE A 37 12.81 3.55 16.19
N LYS A 38 13.00 4.53 15.31
CA LYS A 38 12.48 4.55 13.94
C LYS A 38 13.64 4.62 12.96
N TYR A 39 13.65 3.72 12.00
CA TYR A 39 14.59 3.70 10.90
C TYR A 39 13.85 3.98 9.59
N ILE A 40 14.41 4.85 8.76
CA ILE A 40 13.89 5.21 7.44
C ILE A 40 15.00 4.97 6.42
N ARG A 41 14.64 4.38 5.28
CA ARG A 41 15.49 4.29 4.10
C ARG A 41 14.87 5.10 2.97
N ASN A 42 15.63 6.09 2.48
CA ASN A 42 15.28 6.93 1.34
C ASN A 42 15.97 6.38 0.09
N TYR A 43 15.22 6.22 -0.99
CA TYR A 43 15.76 5.69 -2.25
C TYR A 43 15.99 6.79 -3.30
N ASN A 44 15.31 7.94 -3.14
CA ASN A 44 15.40 9.08 -4.03
C ASN A 44 16.04 10.28 -3.29
N VAL A 45 17.32 10.17 -2.96
CA VAL A 45 18.03 11.16 -2.12
C VAL A 45 18.16 12.53 -2.77
N GLU A 46 18.12 12.60 -4.09
CA GLU A 46 18.21 13.85 -4.87
C GLU A 46 16.94 14.72 -4.80
N ILE A 47 15.88 14.20 -4.22
CA ILE A 47 14.61 14.90 -4.05
C ILE A 47 14.43 15.24 -2.58
N SER A 48 14.10 16.51 -2.26
CA SER A 48 13.81 16.91 -0.89
C SER A 48 12.50 16.31 -0.38
N ASN A 49 12.28 16.33 0.94
CA ASN A 49 10.98 15.97 1.52
C ASN A 49 9.88 17.00 1.19
N ALA A 50 10.27 18.21 0.79
CA ALA A 50 9.38 19.27 0.28
C ALA A 50 9.03 19.03 -1.18
N LEU A 51 8.37 17.90 -1.46
CA LEU A 51 7.98 17.52 -2.82
C LEU A 51 7.18 18.64 -3.51
N ALA A 52 7.48 18.92 -4.78
CA ALA A 52 6.80 19.93 -5.58
C ALA A 52 5.39 19.48 -6.00
N VAL A 53 4.42 19.74 -5.14
CA VAL A 53 3.02 19.34 -5.35
C VAL A 53 2.17 20.58 -5.64
N ASN A 54 1.57 20.66 -6.80
CA ASN A 54 0.90 21.84 -7.34
C ASN A 54 -0.09 22.49 -6.36
N TYR A 55 -1.01 21.73 -5.77
CA TYR A 55 -2.01 22.31 -4.88
C TYR A 55 -1.38 22.86 -3.59
N ARG A 56 -0.32 22.22 -3.08
CA ARG A 56 0.38 22.63 -1.87
C ARG A 56 1.16 23.92 -2.09
N GLU A 57 1.82 24.05 -3.23
CA GLU A 57 2.59 25.25 -3.59
C GLU A 57 1.71 26.49 -3.79
N GLN A 58 0.41 26.31 -4.02
CA GLN A 58 -0.55 27.41 -4.08
C GLN A 58 -0.95 27.96 -2.70
N MET A 59 -0.65 27.24 -1.62
CA MET A 59 -0.97 27.71 -0.27
C MET A 59 -0.07 28.88 0.13
N PRO A 60 -0.62 30.02 0.65
CA PRO A 60 0.18 31.18 1.03
C PRO A 60 1.29 30.87 2.03
N MET A 61 1.04 29.98 2.99
CA MET A 61 2.03 29.50 3.95
C MET A 61 3.20 28.80 3.24
N MET A 62 2.92 27.95 2.28
CA MET A 62 3.94 27.22 1.54
C MET A 62 4.79 28.16 0.66
N GLN A 63 4.13 29.09 -0.02
CA GLN A 63 4.82 30.13 -0.81
C GLN A 63 5.78 30.97 0.05
N ASN A 64 5.35 31.34 1.27
CA ASN A 64 6.21 32.05 2.20
C ASN A 64 7.40 31.20 2.66
N MET A 65 7.19 29.91 3.00
CA MET A 65 8.27 28.99 3.37
C MET A 65 9.29 28.83 2.23
N MET A 66 8.83 28.62 1.01
CA MET A 66 9.69 28.52 -0.18
C MET A 66 10.49 29.81 -0.44
N ALA A 67 9.88 30.97 -0.26
CA ALA A 67 10.58 32.25 -0.40
C ALA A 67 11.65 32.49 0.69
N LEU A 68 11.36 32.07 1.93
CA LEU A 68 12.32 32.11 3.03
C LEU A 68 13.49 31.14 2.79
N GLU A 69 13.21 29.93 2.32
CA GLU A 69 14.24 28.95 1.97
C GLU A 69 15.13 29.47 0.84
N ALA A 70 14.54 29.95 -0.25
CA ALA A 70 15.28 30.51 -1.40
C ALA A 70 16.17 31.70 -1.02
N SER A 71 15.79 32.48 0.01
CA SER A 71 16.57 33.60 0.53
C SER A 71 17.54 33.22 1.66
N GLY A 72 17.62 31.95 2.06
CA GLY A 72 18.44 31.46 3.17
C GLY A 72 18.01 32.00 4.55
N LYS A 73 16.74 32.39 4.70
CA LYS A 73 16.17 32.97 5.93
C LYS A 73 15.24 32.00 6.66
N LEU A 74 15.05 30.80 6.15
CA LEU A 74 14.24 29.79 6.82
C LEU A 74 15.01 29.26 8.04
N ASP A 75 14.31 29.11 9.17
CA ASP A 75 14.89 28.54 10.38
C ASP A 75 15.43 27.12 10.16
N SER A 76 16.40 26.72 10.96
CA SER A 76 17.14 25.45 10.80
C SER A 76 16.26 24.22 10.83
N ILE A 77 15.19 24.19 11.64
CA ILE A 77 14.29 23.04 11.74
C ILE A 77 13.42 22.92 10.49
N PRO A 78 12.66 23.93 10.05
CA PRO A 78 11.89 23.85 8.81
C PRO A 78 12.76 23.62 7.57
N SER A 79 14.02 24.12 7.53
CA SER A 79 14.91 23.91 6.38
C SER A 79 15.33 22.45 6.20
N LEU A 80 15.26 21.60 7.25
CA LEU A 80 15.48 20.15 7.11
C LEU A 80 14.51 19.50 6.11
N TRP A 81 13.32 20.05 5.96
CA TRP A 81 12.34 19.54 5.01
C TRP A 81 12.71 19.80 3.54
N PHE A 82 13.43 20.90 3.28
CA PHE A 82 13.92 21.28 1.94
C PHE A 82 15.28 20.72 1.60
N ARG A 83 15.95 20.08 2.56
CA ARG A 83 17.32 19.59 2.38
C ARG A 83 17.47 18.65 1.18
N THR A 84 18.47 18.93 0.32
CA THR A 84 18.89 18.11 -0.81
C THR A 84 20.43 18.08 -0.87
N PRO A 85 21.04 16.87 -0.99
CA PRO A 85 20.41 15.57 -0.89
C PRO A 85 19.91 15.27 0.52
N LYS A 86 18.80 14.53 0.63
CA LYS A 86 18.36 13.99 1.92
C LYS A 86 19.22 12.77 2.29
N PRO A 87 19.34 12.39 3.58
CA PRO A 87 20.09 11.21 3.98
C PRO A 87 19.53 9.95 3.33
N GLU A 88 20.41 9.03 2.91
CA GLU A 88 19.98 7.70 2.46
C GLU A 88 19.32 6.91 3.59
N GLU A 89 19.87 7.05 4.81
CA GLU A 89 19.37 6.38 5.99
C GLU A 89 19.14 7.38 7.13
N GLU A 90 18.06 7.19 7.85
CA GLU A 90 17.72 7.97 9.02
C GLU A 90 17.39 7.05 10.20
N LEU A 91 17.90 7.39 11.37
CA LEU A 91 17.60 6.70 12.62
C LEU A 91 17.26 7.72 13.69
N TYR A 92 16.11 7.54 14.33
CA TYR A 92 15.63 8.43 15.39
C TYR A 92 15.33 7.68 16.67
N ASP A 93 15.71 8.25 17.83
CA ASP A 93 15.38 7.77 19.17
C ASP A 93 14.11 8.47 19.66
N LEU A 94 12.96 7.90 19.40
CA LEU A 94 11.65 8.50 19.66
C LEU A 94 11.36 8.78 21.14
N GLN A 95 12.14 8.18 22.04
CA GLN A 95 12.03 8.42 23.48
C GLN A 95 12.72 9.74 23.87
N ASN A 96 13.86 10.04 23.28
CA ASN A 96 14.65 11.22 23.59
C ASN A 96 14.47 12.36 22.56
N ASP A 97 14.01 12.04 21.37
CA ASP A 97 13.75 12.94 20.25
C ASP A 97 12.39 12.62 19.60
N PRO A 98 11.27 12.98 20.26
CA PRO A 98 9.93 12.67 19.76
C PRO A 98 9.56 13.45 18.48
N PHE A 99 10.32 14.49 18.12
CA PHE A 99 10.12 15.27 16.91
C PHE A 99 11.02 14.86 15.74
N GLU A 100 11.87 13.84 15.94
CA GLU A 100 12.72 13.26 14.88
C GLU A 100 13.64 14.31 14.23
N LEU A 101 14.27 15.16 15.05
CA LEU A 101 15.13 16.26 14.59
C LEU A 101 16.58 15.86 14.41
N VAL A 102 17.04 14.84 15.15
CA VAL A 102 18.46 14.42 15.19
C VAL A 102 18.61 13.04 14.56
N ASN A 103 19.13 13.01 13.33
CA ASN A 103 19.47 11.75 12.67
C ASN A 103 20.71 11.11 13.31
N LEU A 104 20.53 9.90 13.87
CA LEU A 104 21.56 9.13 14.60
C LEU A 104 22.28 8.11 13.69
N SER A 105 21.93 7.99 12.41
CA SER A 105 22.45 6.93 11.52
C SER A 105 23.99 6.96 11.36
N GLY A 106 24.60 8.15 11.45
CA GLY A 106 26.05 8.32 11.40
C GLY A 106 26.78 8.12 12.73
N GLN A 107 26.09 7.87 13.84
CA GLN A 107 26.72 7.77 15.16
C GLN A 107 27.11 6.33 15.50
N ILE A 108 28.40 6.11 15.80
CA ILE A 108 28.98 4.79 16.09
C ILE A 108 28.21 4.03 17.19
N LYS A 109 27.80 4.72 18.25
CA LYS A 109 27.09 4.09 19.38
C LYS A 109 25.71 3.50 19.03
N PHE A 110 25.14 3.85 17.86
CA PHE A 110 23.84 3.35 17.40
C PHE A 110 23.94 2.41 16.20
N GLN A 111 25.15 2.03 15.77
CA GLN A 111 25.33 1.19 14.59
C GLN A 111 24.69 -0.19 14.71
N ASP A 112 24.75 -0.82 15.89
CA ASP A 112 24.09 -2.12 16.10
C ASP A 112 22.56 -2.01 15.97
N THR A 113 21.98 -0.92 16.48
CA THR A 113 20.54 -0.63 16.33
C THR A 113 20.18 -0.38 14.88
N LEU A 114 21.00 0.41 14.17
CA LEU A 114 20.80 0.71 12.75
C LEU A 114 20.82 -0.58 11.91
N VAL A 115 21.85 -1.41 12.11
CA VAL A 115 22.00 -2.69 11.39
C VAL A 115 20.85 -3.65 11.69
N SER A 116 20.41 -3.73 12.94
CA SER A 116 19.26 -4.57 13.33
C SER A 116 17.98 -4.14 12.65
N LEU A 117 17.65 -2.83 12.66
CA LEU A 117 16.44 -2.30 12.03
C LEU A 117 16.50 -2.38 10.50
N ARG A 118 17.70 -2.18 9.91
CA ARG A 118 17.93 -2.37 8.48
C ARG A 118 17.58 -3.79 8.05
N ARG A 119 18.09 -4.81 8.76
CA ARG A 119 17.78 -6.22 8.48
C ARG A 119 16.28 -6.53 8.66
N THR A 120 15.67 -5.99 9.71
CA THR A 120 14.24 -6.15 9.96
C THR A 120 13.40 -5.59 8.80
N LEU A 121 13.79 -4.41 8.28
CA LEU A 121 13.14 -3.81 7.12
C LEU A 121 13.35 -4.63 5.85
N ASP A 122 14.58 -5.13 5.62
CA ASP A 122 14.89 -5.95 4.45
C ASP A 122 14.06 -7.25 4.44
N SER A 123 13.96 -7.94 5.57
CA SER A 123 13.12 -9.15 5.69
C SER A 123 11.65 -8.84 5.36
N TRP A 124 11.11 -7.73 5.89
CA TRP A 124 9.74 -7.33 5.59
C TRP A 124 9.51 -7.01 4.10
N ILE A 125 10.47 -6.34 3.46
CA ILE A 125 10.43 -6.04 2.01
C ILE A 125 10.38 -7.33 1.19
N GLU A 126 11.14 -8.35 1.58
CA GLU A 126 11.17 -9.66 0.93
C GLU A 126 9.87 -10.44 1.18
N GLU A 127 9.46 -10.58 2.44
CA GLU A 127 8.26 -11.31 2.85
C GLU A 127 6.98 -10.76 2.21
N THR A 128 6.89 -9.44 2.06
CA THR A 128 5.72 -8.78 1.44
C THR A 128 5.80 -8.73 -0.08
N ASN A 129 6.92 -9.15 -0.68
CA ASN A 129 7.19 -9.02 -2.12
C ASN A 129 6.95 -7.56 -2.58
N ASP A 130 7.57 -6.61 -1.86
CA ASP A 130 7.40 -5.18 -2.05
C ASP A 130 7.65 -4.77 -3.51
N LYS A 131 6.64 -4.20 -4.14
CA LYS A 131 6.66 -3.79 -5.54
C LYS A 131 7.33 -2.43 -5.80
N GLY A 132 7.68 -1.68 -4.75
CA GLY A 132 8.32 -0.37 -4.91
C GLY A 132 9.67 -0.40 -5.66
N ARG A 133 10.29 -1.57 -5.88
CA ARG A 133 11.49 -1.72 -6.72
C ARG A 133 11.18 -1.75 -8.22
N VAL A 134 9.92 -2.07 -8.56
CA VAL A 134 9.50 -2.16 -9.96
C VAL A 134 9.18 -0.76 -10.46
N PRO A 135 9.75 -0.33 -11.59
CA PRO A 135 9.40 0.96 -12.17
C PRO A 135 7.89 1.10 -12.39
N GLU A 136 7.33 2.26 -12.06
CA GLU A 136 5.88 2.49 -12.14
C GLU A 136 5.29 2.17 -13.52
N LYS A 137 6.01 2.54 -14.58
CA LYS A 137 5.60 2.22 -15.95
C LYS A 137 5.46 0.72 -16.20
N GLU A 138 6.35 -0.08 -15.61
CA GLU A 138 6.30 -1.54 -15.69
C GLU A 138 5.13 -2.09 -14.86
N LEU A 139 4.89 -1.56 -13.65
CA LEU A 139 3.74 -1.92 -12.83
C LEU A 139 2.43 -1.66 -13.57
N ILE A 140 2.29 -0.47 -14.17
CA ILE A 140 1.10 -0.10 -14.96
C ILE A 140 0.93 -1.06 -16.15
N SER A 141 2.00 -1.35 -16.87
CA SER A 141 1.99 -2.29 -18.00
C SER A 141 1.57 -3.72 -17.59
N ASN A 142 1.99 -4.15 -16.40
CA ASN A 142 1.62 -5.46 -15.85
C ASN A 142 0.15 -5.50 -15.37
N TRP A 143 -0.36 -4.40 -14.83
CA TRP A 143 -1.76 -4.29 -14.38
C TRP A 143 -2.74 -4.08 -15.53
N LEU A 144 -2.31 -3.39 -16.57
CA LEU A 144 -3.10 -3.06 -17.75
C LEU A 144 -2.43 -3.58 -19.02
N PRO A 145 -2.38 -4.90 -19.24
CA PRO A 145 -1.81 -5.49 -20.44
C PRO A 145 -2.48 -4.89 -21.70
N ASN A 146 -1.69 -4.34 -22.62
CA ASN A 146 -2.20 -3.62 -23.79
C ASN A 146 -3.13 -2.43 -23.46
N GLY A 147 -2.97 -1.82 -22.28
CA GLY A 147 -3.76 -0.66 -21.84
C GLY A 147 -5.18 -1.01 -21.39
N LYS A 148 -5.50 -2.28 -21.16
CA LYS A 148 -6.82 -2.74 -20.70
C LYS A 148 -6.71 -3.61 -19.46
N PRO A 149 -7.66 -3.51 -18.52
CA PRO A 149 -7.74 -4.44 -17.40
C PRO A 149 -7.84 -5.89 -17.90
N PRO A 150 -7.10 -6.84 -17.31
CA PRO A 150 -7.27 -8.25 -17.63
C PRO A 150 -8.65 -8.74 -17.19
N LYS A 151 -9.29 -9.58 -17.99
CA LYS A 151 -10.60 -10.16 -17.68
C LYS A 151 -10.45 -11.34 -16.71
N LEU A 152 -11.33 -11.42 -15.72
CA LEU A 152 -11.41 -12.59 -14.84
C LEU A 152 -11.93 -13.81 -15.61
N LYS A 153 -11.42 -14.97 -15.25
CA LYS A 153 -11.92 -16.25 -15.81
C LYS A 153 -13.34 -16.50 -15.33
N PRO A 154 -14.18 -17.19 -16.13
CA PRO A 154 -15.50 -17.62 -15.70
C PRO A 154 -15.43 -18.42 -14.39
N LEU A 155 -16.50 -18.37 -13.61
CA LEU A 155 -16.64 -19.18 -12.42
C LEU A 155 -16.73 -20.66 -12.79
N GLN A 156 -16.17 -21.50 -11.94
CA GLN A 156 -16.42 -22.94 -11.92
C GLN A 156 -17.54 -23.22 -10.91
N MET A 157 -18.28 -24.27 -11.15
CA MET A 157 -19.41 -24.68 -10.31
C MET A 157 -19.27 -26.15 -9.98
N GLU A 158 -19.48 -26.51 -8.72
CA GLU A 158 -19.55 -27.88 -8.24
C GLU A 158 -20.85 -28.09 -7.47
N GLU A 159 -21.62 -29.10 -7.86
CA GLU A 159 -22.81 -29.49 -7.13
C GLU A 159 -22.51 -30.62 -6.18
N ARG A 160 -22.86 -30.45 -4.90
CA ARG A 160 -22.71 -31.45 -3.86
C ARG A 160 -23.79 -31.31 -2.80
N ASP A 161 -24.40 -32.43 -2.41
CA ASP A 161 -25.41 -32.47 -1.34
C ASP A 161 -26.54 -31.42 -1.52
N ASN A 162 -27.09 -31.30 -2.73
CA ASN A 162 -28.12 -30.36 -3.15
C ASN A 162 -27.69 -28.89 -2.97
N ARG A 163 -26.38 -28.62 -3.00
CA ARG A 163 -25.80 -27.29 -2.89
C ARG A 163 -24.85 -27.01 -4.04
N ILE A 164 -24.87 -25.76 -4.49
CA ILE A 164 -23.97 -25.25 -5.53
C ILE A 164 -22.84 -24.48 -4.89
N ASN A 165 -21.62 -24.99 -5.10
CA ASN A 165 -20.38 -24.30 -4.75
C ASN A 165 -19.85 -23.55 -5.96
N LEU A 166 -19.66 -22.23 -5.80
CA LEU A 166 -19.06 -21.37 -6.82
C LEU A 166 -17.58 -21.17 -6.50
N ILE A 167 -16.73 -21.36 -7.50
CA ILE A 167 -15.28 -21.29 -7.36
C ILE A 167 -14.72 -20.28 -8.36
N SER A 168 -13.99 -19.30 -7.86
CA SER A 168 -13.19 -18.41 -8.69
C SER A 168 -11.80 -19.00 -8.94
N GLY A 169 -11.28 -18.86 -10.15
CA GLY A 169 -9.89 -19.22 -10.46
C GLY A 169 -8.84 -18.35 -9.75
N ARG A 170 -9.27 -17.38 -8.94
CA ARG A 170 -8.42 -16.51 -8.14
C ARG A 170 -8.95 -16.40 -6.71
N TYR A 171 -8.10 -16.67 -5.74
CA TYR A 171 -8.43 -16.59 -4.30
C TYR A 171 -8.76 -15.16 -3.81
N ASP A 172 -8.30 -14.14 -4.54
CA ASP A 172 -8.44 -12.72 -4.21
C ASP A 172 -9.55 -12.01 -5.02
N ALA A 173 -10.39 -12.78 -5.75
CA ALA A 173 -11.59 -12.28 -6.39
C ALA A 173 -12.81 -12.54 -5.51
N THR A 174 -13.73 -11.58 -5.48
CA THR A 174 -15.02 -11.71 -4.83
C THR A 174 -16.02 -12.33 -5.80
N ILE A 175 -16.77 -13.33 -5.36
CA ILE A 175 -17.90 -13.87 -6.13
C ILE A 175 -19.15 -13.15 -5.69
N ILE A 176 -19.93 -12.69 -6.66
CA ILE A 176 -21.24 -12.08 -6.44
C ILE A 176 -22.31 -12.85 -7.23
N TRP A 177 -23.53 -12.86 -6.72
CA TRP A 177 -24.65 -13.58 -7.32
C TRP A 177 -25.95 -12.82 -7.11
N LYS A 178 -26.98 -13.12 -7.91
CA LYS A 178 -28.35 -12.60 -7.78
C LYS A 178 -29.37 -13.58 -8.35
N GLU A 179 -30.59 -13.51 -7.86
CA GLU A 179 -31.73 -14.20 -8.45
C GLU A 179 -32.31 -13.46 -9.67
N PRO A 180 -33.09 -14.13 -10.53
CA PRO A 180 -33.79 -13.48 -11.64
C PRO A 180 -34.69 -12.35 -11.13
N GLY A 181 -34.53 -11.17 -11.72
CA GLY A 181 -35.32 -9.98 -11.33
C GLY A 181 -34.71 -9.14 -10.22
N ASP A 182 -33.72 -9.62 -9.51
CA ASP A 182 -32.99 -8.82 -8.53
C ASP A 182 -32.23 -7.67 -9.19
N LYS A 183 -32.33 -6.48 -8.57
CA LYS A 183 -31.61 -5.28 -9.00
C LYS A 183 -30.20 -5.19 -8.39
N THR A 184 -29.95 -5.92 -7.33
CA THR A 184 -28.70 -5.87 -6.55
C THR A 184 -27.99 -7.21 -6.55
N TRP A 185 -26.67 -7.14 -6.53
CA TRP A 185 -25.81 -8.31 -6.38
C TRP A 185 -25.54 -8.58 -4.90
N HIS A 186 -25.53 -9.85 -4.51
CA HIS A 186 -25.21 -10.33 -3.18
C HIS A 186 -23.80 -10.94 -3.18
N ILE A 187 -23.06 -10.76 -2.09
CA ILE A 187 -21.74 -11.43 -1.93
C ILE A 187 -21.99 -12.90 -1.65
N TYR A 188 -21.33 -13.76 -2.42
CA TYR A 188 -21.33 -15.20 -2.19
C TYR A 188 -20.48 -15.54 -0.96
N SER A 189 -21.12 -16.05 0.09
CA SER A 189 -20.47 -16.39 1.36
C SER A 189 -20.72 -17.84 1.81
N LYS A 190 -21.66 -18.54 1.17
CA LYS A 190 -22.02 -19.93 1.45
C LYS A 190 -22.62 -20.59 0.20
N PRO A 191 -22.57 -21.91 0.08
CA PRO A 191 -23.17 -22.65 -1.03
C PRO A 191 -24.65 -22.30 -1.22
N LEU A 192 -25.07 -22.12 -2.47
CA LEU A 192 -26.46 -21.85 -2.86
C LEU A 192 -27.25 -23.14 -2.92
N ASP A 193 -28.56 -23.06 -2.80
CA ASP A 193 -29.46 -24.19 -3.01
C ASP A 193 -29.55 -24.51 -4.50
N ASN A 194 -29.55 -25.79 -4.87
CA ASN A 194 -29.61 -26.21 -6.28
C ASN A 194 -31.00 -26.02 -6.92
N GLU A 195 -32.01 -25.71 -6.11
CA GLU A 195 -33.36 -25.36 -6.62
C GLU A 195 -33.45 -23.87 -7.03
N LEU A 196 -32.46 -23.03 -6.64
CA LEU A 196 -32.43 -21.60 -6.99
C LEU A 196 -31.96 -21.41 -8.43
N SER A 197 -32.64 -20.52 -9.15
CA SER A 197 -32.11 -19.96 -10.40
C SER A 197 -31.30 -18.71 -10.08
N PHE A 198 -30.11 -18.57 -10.65
CA PHE A 198 -29.26 -17.43 -10.35
C PHE A 198 -28.28 -17.07 -11.48
N ALA A 199 -27.84 -15.82 -11.50
CA ALA A 199 -26.65 -15.37 -12.20
C ALA A 199 -25.53 -15.11 -11.21
N ALA A 200 -24.30 -15.50 -11.55
CA ALA A 200 -23.12 -15.27 -10.71
C ALA A 200 -21.92 -14.85 -11.55
N LYS A 201 -21.05 -14.03 -10.98
CA LYS A 201 -19.77 -13.65 -11.60
C LYS A 201 -18.70 -13.36 -10.56
N ALA A 202 -17.43 -13.43 -10.99
CA ALA A 202 -16.32 -12.97 -10.21
C ALA A 202 -16.05 -11.48 -10.51
N VAL A 203 -15.72 -10.72 -9.46
CA VAL A 203 -15.37 -9.29 -9.55
C VAL A 203 -14.09 -9.01 -8.77
N ARG A 204 -13.27 -8.09 -9.25
CA ARG A 204 -12.06 -7.65 -8.58
C ARG A 204 -11.64 -6.26 -9.07
N ILE A 205 -11.22 -5.39 -8.15
CA ILE A 205 -10.64 -4.09 -8.52
C ILE A 205 -9.43 -4.29 -9.43
N GLY A 206 -9.38 -3.54 -10.54
CA GLY A 206 -8.32 -3.62 -11.54
C GLY A 206 -8.48 -4.74 -12.57
N TYR A 207 -9.61 -5.41 -12.61
CA TYR A 207 -9.97 -6.44 -13.59
C TYR A 207 -11.33 -6.13 -14.22
N GLU A 208 -11.54 -6.58 -15.44
CA GLU A 208 -12.88 -6.75 -15.99
C GLU A 208 -13.54 -7.94 -15.29
N ASP A 209 -14.83 -7.82 -15.00
CA ASP A 209 -15.62 -8.90 -14.41
C ASP A 209 -15.53 -10.17 -15.26
N SER A 210 -15.71 -11.32 -14.66
CA SER A 210 -15.88 -12.55 -15.42
C SER A 210 -17.18 -12.52 -16.22
N ASP A 211 -17.29 -13.39 -17.21
CA ASP A 211 -18.59 -13.70 -17.80
C ASP A 211 -19.53 -14.21 -16.72
N GLU A 212 -20.84 -13.92 -16.88
CA GLU A 212 -21.88 -14.40 -15.97
C GLU A 212 -22.07 -15.91 -16.16
N LEU A 213 -22.07 -16.64 -15.04
CA LEU A 213 -22.52 -18.00 -14.97
C LEU A 213 -24.02 -17.96 -14.67
N LEU A 214 -24.83 -18.51 -15.56
CA LEU A 214 -26.27 -18.61 -15.42
C LEU A 214 -26.64 -20.06 -15.03
N TYR A 215 -27.47 -20.21 -13.99
CA TYR A 215 -27.92 -21.51 -13.51
C TYR A 215 -29.44 -21.49 -13.35
N GLY A 216 -30.13 -22.49 -13.92
CA GLY A 216 -31.60 -22.60 -13.88
C GLY A 216 -32.37 -21.46 -14.57
N MET A 217 -31.67 -20.64 -15.38
CA MET A 217 -32.26 -19.56 -16.16
C MET A 217 -32.46 -20.03 -17.60
N GLU A 218 -33.69 -20.06 -18.08
CA GLU A 218 -34.04 -20.28 -19.50
C GLU A 218 -33.97 -18.96 -20.30
#